data_bbd17fc325fd4a6b77748f13fee4b19f
#
_entry.id   bbd17fc325fd4a6b77748f13fee4b19f
#
_cell.length_a   1.000
_cell.length_b   1.000
_cell.length_c   1.000
_cell.angle_alpha   90.00
_cell.angle_beta   90.00
_cell.angle_gamma   90.00
#
_symmetry.space_group_name_H-M   'P 1'
#
loop_
_entity.id
_entity.type
_entity.pdbx_description
1 polymer ?
#
loop_
_entity_poly.entity_id
_entity_poly.type
_entity_poly.pdbx_seq_one_letter_code
_entity_poly.pdbx_strand_id
1 'polypeptide(L)'
;MLVSHAPGRLLPTIRSRCRHLALRALDEADALAVLTQQTPDLDQSECLGLVRLAEGSPGRAMAMADAGGLQTYGELISMVRDLPDLDYAAVHALGDRLARAKDEAAYQVWVDLLRLWLSRLARGGAGLEQMRDAVSGEVALADRLTEAVGLDRWVELWEKIGGLAMRAERVNLDRKQVVLNAFMALQGTARH
;
A
#
# COMPACT_ATOMS: atom_id res chain seq x y z
N MET A 1 3.33 -4.51 30.41
CA MET A 1 2.43 -3.95 29.38
C MET A 1 2.19 -5.02 28.35
N LEU A 2 0.95 -5.24 27.92
CA LEU A 2 0.57 -6.21 26.89
C LEU A 2 -0.05 -5.44 25.71
N VAL A 3 0.48 -5.64 24.50
CA VAL A 3 -0.05 -5.03 23.27
C VAL A 3 -0.75 -6.12 22.47
N SER A 4 -1.96 -5.85 21.98
CA SER A 4 -2.73 -6.82 21.20
C SER A 4 -3.53 -6.11 20.11
N HIS A 5 -3.41 -6.58 18.87
CA HIS A 5 -4.24 -6.13 17.75
C HIS A 5 -5.60 -6.84 17.68
N ALA A 6 -5.78 -7.91 18.46
CA ALA A 6 -7.02 -8.67 18.52
C ALA A 6 -7.40 -8.97 19.98
N PRO A 7 -7.87 -7.97 20.74
CA PRO A 7 -8.15 -8.14 22.17
C PRO A 7 -9.21 -9.21 22.47
N GLY A 8 -10.10 -9.49 21.50
CA GLY A 8 -11.08 -10.58 21.61
C GLY A 8 -10.48 -11.99 21.62
N ARG A 9 -9.25 -12.16 21.12
CA ARG A 9 -8.51 -13.45 21.13
C ARG A 9 -7.70 -13.70 22.40
N LEU A 10 -7.62 -12.70 23.29
CA LEU A 10 -6.94 -12.87 24.56
C LEU A 10 -7.78 -13.71 25.52
N LEU A 11 -7.09 -14.54 26.32
CA LEU A 11 -7.74 -15.34 27.34
C LEU A 11 -8.54 -14.44 28.30
N PRO A 12 -9.75 -14.85 28.72
CA PRO A 12 -10.58 -14.07 29.66
C PRO A 12 -9.84 -13.71 30.97
N THR A 13 -8.97 -14.62 31.45
CA THR A 13 -8.15 -14.42 32.64
C THR A 13 -7.12 -13.30 32.49
N ILE A 14 -6.62 -13.04 31.29
CA ILE A 14 -5.72 -11.91 31.01
C ILE A 14 -6.55 -10.63 30.93
N ARG A 15 -7.66 -10.66 30.16
CA ARG A 15 -8.53 -9.49 29.99
C ARG A 15 -9.07 -8.94 31.30
N SER A 16 -9.47 -9.82 32.25
CA SER A 16 -10.02 -9.41 33.54
C SER A 16 -9.00 -8.76 34.48
N ARG A 17 -7.70 -8.98 34.23
CA ARG A 17 -6.61 -8.44 35.08
C ARG A 17 -5.89 -7.24 34.42
N CYS A 18 -6.25 -6.87 33.22
CA CYS A 18 -5.64 -5.77 32.50
C CYS A 18 -6.62 -4.61 32.30
N ARG A 19 -6.14 -3.38 32.51
CA ARG A 19 -6.87 -2.20 32.09
C ARG A 19 -6.72 -2.06 30.57
N HIS A 20 -7.84 -1.96 29.88
CA HIS A 20 -7.86 -1.81 28.42
C HIS A 20 -7.69 -0.33 28.04
N LEU A 21 -6.68 -0.04 27.21
CA LEU A 21 -6.48 1.24 26.57
C LEU A 21 -6.58 1.03 25.05
N ALA A 22 -7.62 1.56 24.44
CA ALA A 22 -7.79 1.50 22.98
C ALA A 22 -6.98 2.64 22.35
N LEU A 23 -5.98 2.29 21.54
CA LEU A 23 -5.26 3.23 20.68
C LEU A 23 -5.99 3.35 19.35
N ARG A 24 -6.23 4.58 18.89
CA ARG A 24 -6.82 4.89 17.60
C ARG A 24 -5.77 5.48 16.68
N ALA A 25 -5.98 5.38 15.36
CA ALA A 25 -5.21 6.14 14.41
C ALA A 25 -5.33 7.65 14.72
N LEU A 26 -4.24 8.37 14.54
CA LEU A 26 -4.22 9.84 14.65
C LEU A 26 -4.91 10.44 13.42
N ASP A 27 -5.42 11.65 13.56
CA ASP A 27 -5.83 12.42 12.40
C ASP A 27 -4.60 12.90 11.59
N GLU A 28 -4.85 13.42 10.37
CA GLU A 28 -3.77 13.80 9.45
C GLU A 28 -2.87 14.89 10.06
N ALA A 29 -3.45 15.86 10.78
CA ALA A 29 -2.70 16.98 11.34
C ALA A 29 -1.78 16.52 12.48
N ASP A 30 -2.30 15.71 13.41
CA ASP A 30 -1.53 15.18 14.53
C ASP A 30 -0.44 14.22 14.06
N ALA A 31 -0.77 13.32 13.10
CA ALA A 31 0.20 12.40 12.52
C ALA A 31 1.33 13.14 11.77
N LEU A 32 0.98 14.22 11.03
CA LEU A 32 1.95 15.06 10.34
C LEU A 32 2.86 15.78 11.32
N ALA A 33 2.32 16.35 12.39
CA ALA A 33 3.11 17.03 13.42
C ALA A 33 4.13 16.09 14.07
N VAL A 34 3.72 14.87 14.40
CA VAL A 34 4.63 13.85 14.94
C VAL A 34 5.69 13.45 13.92
N LEU A 35 5.32 13.19 12.67
CA LEU A 35 6.27 12.75 11.65
C LEU A 35 7.30 13.83 11.35
N THR A 36 6.89 15.08 11.13
CA THR A 36 7.79 16.21 10.85
C THR A 36 8.81 16.42 11.97
N GLN A 37 8.42 16.21 13.22
CA GLN A 37 9.33 16.29 14.36
C GLN A 37 10.38 15.16 14.37
N GLN A 38 10.02 13.98 13.90
CA GLN A 38 10.88 12.79 13.93
C GLN A 38 11.75 12.64 12.67
N THR A 39 11.35 13.27 11.57
CA THR A 39 12.02 13.18 10.26
C THR A 39 12.35 14.57 9.71
N PRO A 40 13.29 15.32 10.33
CA PRO A 40 13.58 16.69 9.95
C PRO A 40 14.19 16.86 8.55
N ASP A 41 14.70 15.76 7.97
CA ASP A 41 15.31 15.74 6.64
C ASP A 41 14.29 15.64 5.50
N LEU A 42 13.03 15.30 5.81
CA LEU A 42 11.96 15.22 4.83
C LEU A 42 11.22 16.54 4.70
N ASP A 43 10.83 16.89 3.47
CA ASP A 43 9.98 18.05 3.26
C ASP A 43 8.53 17.80 3.73
N GLN A 44 7.77 18.90 3.84
CA GLN A 44 6.38 18.79 4.32
C GLN A 44 5.48 18.00 3.38
N SER A 45 5.73 18.01 2.08
CA SER A 45 4.95 17.27 1.09
C SER A 45 5.22 15.78 1.17
N GLU A 46 6.48 15.40 1.41
CA GLU A 46 6.88 14.01 1.64
C GLU A 46 6.27 13.47 2.94
N CYS A 47 6.34 14.22 4.03
CA CYS A 47 5.72 13.87 5.29
C CYS A 47 4.20 13.67 5.13
N LEU A 48 3.53 14.57 4.41
CA LEU A 48 2.09 14.47 4.17
C LEU A 48 1.72 13.24 3.35
N GLY A 49 2.48 12.93 2.29
CA GLY A 49 2.31 11.72 1.50
C GLY A 49 2.45 10.45 2.35
N LEU A 50 3.51 10.38 3.17
CA LEU A 50 3.75 9.25 4.07
C LEU A 50 2.63 9.08 5.11
N VAL A 51 2.15 10.18 5.72
CA VAL A 51 1.04 10.15 6.67
C VAL A 51 -0.23 9.60 6.03
N ARG A 52 -0.54 9.99 4.80
CA ARG A 52 -1.69 9.49 4.04
C ARG A 52 -1.59 8.01 3.71
N LEU A 53 -0.38 7.53 3.36
CA LEU A 53 -0.13 6.09 3.15
C LEU A 53 -0.18 5.29 4.45
N ALA A 54 0.24 5.89 5.56
CA ALA A 54 0.28 5.23 6.85
C ALA A 54 -1.06 5.22 7.61
N GLU A 55 -2.11 5.90 7.09
CA GLU A 55 -3.46 5.88 7.62
C GLU A 55 -3.52 6.26 9.13
N GLY A 56 -2.83 7.35 9.50
CA GLY A 56 -2.80 7.87 10.86
C GLY A 56 -1.92 7.08 11.84
N SER A 57 -0.97 6.29 11.34
CA SER A 57 0.04 5.59 12.15
C SER A 57 1.43 6.22 11.95
N PRO A 58 1.92 7.08 12.87
CA PRO A 58 3.24 7.70 12.72
C PRO A 58 4.38 6.68 12.64
N GLY A 59 4.32 5.60 13.43
CA GLY A 59 5.34 4.55 13.38
C GLY A 59 5.40 3.85 12.03
N ARG A 60 4.25 3.63 11.37
CA ARG A 60 4.20 3.11 10.00
C ARG A 60 4.74 4.12 8.99
N ALA A 61 4.42 5.41 9.17
CA ALA A 61 4.95 6.46 8.31
C ALA A 61 6.48 6.55 8.37
N MET A 62 7.06 6.48 9.59
CA MET A 62 8.52 6.45 9.79
C MET A 62 9.15 5.23 9.12
N ALA A 63 8.61 4.04 9.34
CA ALA A 63 9.10 2.83 8.71
C ALA A 63 9.03 2.89 7.16
N MET A 64 7.99 3.51 6.62
CA MET A 64 7.88 3.77 5.17
C MET A 64 8.92 4.80 4.69
N ALA A 65 9.20 5.84 5.47
CA ALA A 65 10.24 6.82 5.17
C ALA A 65 11.61 6.15 5.08
N ASP A 66 11.99 5.38 6.08
CA ASP A 66 13.27 4.65 6.15
C ASP A 66 13.44 3.65 4.98
N ALA A 67 12.34 3.07 4.50
CA ALA A 67 12.34 2.12 3.40
C ALA A 67 12.22 2.78 2.00
N GLY A 68 12.19 4.11 1.87
CA GLY A 68 11.96 4.80 0.60
C GLY A 68 10.56 4.53 0.02
N GLY A 69 9.59 4.28 0.89
CA GLY A 69 8.25 3.83 0.52
C GLY A 69 7.49 4.84 -0.32
N LEU A 70 7.62 6.15 -0.06
CA LEU A 70 6.94 7.18 -0.85
C LEU A 70 7.46 7.23 -2.29
N GLN A 71 8.77 7.12 -2.50
CA GLN A 71 9.37 7.06 -3.82
C GLN A 71 8.90 5.82 -4.58
N THR A 72 8.96 4.64 -3.93
CA THR A 72 8.49 3.37 -4.51
C THR A 72 6.99 3.43 -4.87
N TYR A 73 6.19 4.10 -4.04
CA TYR A 73 4.78 4.32 -4.31
C TYR A 73 4.57 5.26 -5.51
N GLY A 74 5.33 6.34 -5.59
CA GLY A 74 5.31 7.27 -6.73
C GLY A 74 5.67 6.57 -8.05
N GLU A 75 6.70 5.71 -8.04
CA GLU A 75 7.05 4.86 -9.19
C GLU A 75 5.89 3.94 -9.58
N LEU A 76 5.25 3.27 -8.62
CA LEU A 76 4.09 2.43 -8.86
C LEU A 76 2.95 3.22 -9.52
N ILE A 77 2.57 4.37 -8.95
CA ILE A 77 1.50 5.22 -9.50
C ILE A 77 1.83 5.70 -10.91
N SER A 78 3.09 6.07 -11.17
CA SER A 78 3.52 6.47 -12.52
C SER A 78 3.38 5.34 -13.53
N MET A 79 3.67 4.10 -13.16
CA MET A 79 3.58 2.93 -14.04
C MET A 79 2.14 2.50 -14.36
N VAL A 80 1.21 2.74 -13.43
CA VAL A 80 -0.22 2.40 -13.61
C VAL A 80 -1.06 3.56 -14.16
N ARG A 81 -0.45 4.74 -14.33
CA ARG A 81 -1.13 5.96 -14.76
C ARG A 81 -1.84 5.81 -16.09
N ASP A 82 -1.20 5.14 -17.04
CA ASP A 82 -1.69 5.03 -18.42
C ASP A 82 -2.46 3.73 -18.68
N LEU A 83 -2.84 3.00 -17.60
CA LEU A 83 -3.68 1.82 -17.74
C LEU A 83 -4.93 2.12 -18.61
N PRO A 84 -5.28 1.22 -19.55
CA PRO A 84 -4.75 -0.14 -19.76
C PRO A 84 -3.46 -0.23 -20.58
N ASP A 85 -2.87 0.86 -21.02
CA ASP A 85 -1.61 0.85 -21.77
C ASP A 85 -0.42 0.78 -20.80
N LEU A 86 0.38 -0.30 -20.90
CA LEU A 86 1.54 -0.53 -20.04
C LEU A 86 2.84 -0.36 -20.81
N ASP A 87 3.80 0.32 -20.19
CA ASP A 87 5.20 0.25 -20.63
C ASP A 87 5.82 -1.08 -20.14
N TYR A 88 5.79 -2.09 -20.99
CA TYR A 88 6.35 -3.40 -20.69
C TYR A 88 7.85 -3.36 -20.41
N ALA A 89 8.61 -2.45 -21.04
CA ALA A 89 10.03 -2.31 -20.77
C ALA A 89 10.28 -1.85 -19.34
N ALA A 90 9.51 -0.86 -18.85
CA ALA A 90 9.55 -0.40 -17.46
C ALA A 90 9.14 -1.50 -16.48
N VAL A 91 8.08 -2.27 -16.79
CA VAL A 91 7.63 -3.38 -15.95
C VAL A 91 8.70 -4.48 -15.85
N HIS A 92 9.34 -4.83 -16.96
CA HIS A 92 10.45 -5.80 -16.96
C HIS A 92 11.66 -5.28 -16.18
N ALA A 93 12.03 -4.01 -16.32
CA ALA A 93 13.13 -3.40 -15.57
C ALA A 93 12.88 -3.40 -14.06
N LEU A 94 11.64 -3.08 -13.64
CA LEU A 94 11.22 -3.19 -12.24
C LEU A 94 11.33 -4.63 -11.74
N GLY A 95 10.81 -5.59 -12.51
CA GLY A 95 10.88 -7.01 -12.17
C GLY A 95 12.32 -7.50 -11.98
N ASP A 96 13.23 -7.10 -12.89
CA ASP A 96 14.66 -7.44 -12.78
C ASP A 96 15.33 -6.80 -11.55
N ARG A 97 14.98 -5.56 -11.23
CA ARG A 97 15.46 -4.86 -10.03
C ARG A 97 15.03 -5.58 -8.75
N LEU A 98 13.74 -5.91 -8.64
CA LEU A 98 13.15 -6.53 -7.45
C LEU A 98 13.51 -8.03 -7.29
N ALA A 99 13.93 -8.70 -8.37
CA ALA A 99 14.35 -10.10 -8.33
C ALA A 99 15.74 -10.31 -7.71
N ARG A 100 16.54 -9.25 -7.57
CA ARG A 100 17.89 -9.38 -7.01
C ARG A 100 17.83 -9.75 -5.53
N ALA A 101 18.70 -10.67 -5.09
CA ALA A 101 18.72 -11.16 -3.71
C ALA A 101 18.92 -10.04 -2.66
N LYS A 102 19.65 -8.97 -3.03
CA LYS A 102 19.87 -7.81 -2.15
C LYS A 102 18.61 -6.96 -1.91
N ASP A 103 17.60 -7.10 -2.77
CA ASP A 103 16.39 -6.30 -2.77
C ASP A 103 15.17 -7.08 -2.20
N GLU A 104 15.41 -8.03 -1.28
CA GLU A 104 14.31 -8.78 -0.66
C GLU A 104 13.34 -7.85 0.08
N ALA A 105 13.88 -6.93 0.87
CA ALA A 105 13.07 -5.92 1.57
C ALA A 105 12.35 -4.99 0.59
N ALA A 106 13.01 -4.58 -0.50
CA ALA A 106 12.42 -3.74 -1.54
C ALA A 106 11.25 -4.44 -2.25
N TYR A 107 11.36 -5.75 -2.51
CA TYR A 107 10.27 -6.54 -3.07
C TYR A 107 9.05 -6.57 -2.13
N GLN A 108 9.26 -6.82 -0.84
CA GLN A 108 8.17 -6.83 0.15
C GLN A 108 7.49 -5.46 0.25
N VAL A 109 8.28 -4.39 0.32
CA VAL A 109 7.76 -3.01 0.33
C VAL A 109 6.91 -2.74 -0.92
N TRP A 110 7.38 -3.15 -2.10
CA TRP A 110 6.64 -2.97 -3.34
C TRP A 110 5.31 -3.74 -3.34
N VAL A 111 5.30 -5.00 -2.89
CA VAL A 111 4.07 -5.82 -2.79
C VAL A 111 3.08 -5.18 -1.83
N ASP A 112 3.54 -4.72 -0.66
CA ASP A 112 2.70 -4.08 0.34
C ASP A 112 2.11 -2.76 -0.17
N LEU A 113 2.89 -1.97 -0.89
CA LEU A 113 2.45 -0.71 -1.49
C LEU A 113 1.44 -0.94 -2.63
N LEU A 114 1.64 -1.97 -3.46
CA LEU A 114 0.66 -2.35 -4.48
C LEU A 114 -0.69 -2.74 -3.84
N ARG A 115 -0.66 -3.57 -2.81
CA ARG A 115 -1.87 -3.97 -2.07
C ARG A 115 -2.54 -2.80 -1.37
N LEU A 116 -1.74 -1.90 -0.80
CA LEU A 116 -2.23 -0.66 -0.18
C LEU A 116 -2.95 0.20 -1.22
N TRP A 117 -2.33 0.44 -2.38
CA TRP A 117 -2.94 1.22 -3.46
C TRP A 117 -4.28 0.63 -3.91
N LEU A 118 -4.35 -0.67 -4.17
CA LEU A 118 -5.60 -1.35 -4.54
C LEU A 118 -6.66 -1.25 -3.43
N SER A 119 -6.27 -1.34 -2.16
CA SER A 119 -7.17 -1.15 -1.03
C SER A 119 -7.70 0.29 -0.95
N ARG A 120 -6.84 1.29 -1.19
CA ARG A 120 -7.23 2.71 -1.21
C ARG A 120 -8.19 3.00 -2.37
N LEU A 121 -7.90 2.47 -3.56
CA LEU A 121 -8.76 2.56 -4.74
C LEU A 121 -10.14 1.94 -4.47
N ALA A 122 -10.19 0.76 -3.88
CA ALA A 122 -11.44 0.09 -3.56
C ALA A 122 -12.27 0.85 -2.50
N ARG A 123 -11.64 1.39 -1.45
CA ARG A 123 -12.33 2.16 -0.40
C ARG A 123 -12.81 3.53 -0.89
N GLY A 124 -11.99 4.21 -1.70
CA GLY A 124 -12.35 5.47 -2.34
C GLY A 124 -13.53 5.32 -3.29
N GLY A 125 -13.46 4.34 -4.19
CA GLY A 125 -14.55 4.04 -5.13
C GLY A 125 -15.86 3.58 -4.46
N ALA A 126 -15.77 2.96 -3.28
CA ALA A 126 -16.94 2.62 -2.47
C ALA A 126 -17.52 3.81 -1.67
N GLY A 127 -16.89 4.99 -1.71
CA GLY A 127 -17.29 6.14 -0.90
C GLY A 127 -17.12 5.93 0.61
N LEU A 128 -16.35 4.91 1.02
CA LEU A 128 -16.12 4.61 2.44
C LEU A 128 -15.15 5.59 3.08
N GLU A 129 -14.24 6.14 2.29
CA GLU A 129 -13.25 7.13 2.73
C GLU A 129 -13.06 8.17 1.63
N GLN A 130 -12.87 9.43 2.04
CA GLN A 130 -12.42 10.45 1.11
C GLN A 130 -10.93 10.24 0.83
N MET A 131 -10.62 9.63 -0.33
CA MET A 131 -9.23 9.44 -0.76
C MET A 131 -8.56 10.80 -0.97
N ARG A 132 -7.33 10.95 -0.47
CA ARG A 132 -6.49 12.13 -0.66
C ARG A 132 -5.20 11.70 -1.32
N ASP A 133 -4.66 12.53 -2.21
CA ASP A 133 -3.41 12.27 -2.90
C ASP A 133 -2.25 12.05 -1.94
N ALA A 134 -1.69 10.85 -1.88
CA ALA A 134 -0.40 10.62 -1.24
C ALA A 134 0.75 11.03 -2.19
N VAL A 135 0.55 10.81 -3.49
CA VAL A 135 1.37 11.35 -4.58
C VAL A 135 0.45 12.00 -5.61
N SER A 136 0.95 13.03 -6.27
CA SER A 136 0.15 13.86 -7.19
C SER A 136 -0.59 13.04 -8.25
N GLY A 137 -1.90 13.27 -8.35
CA GLY A 137 -2.79 12.67 -9.34
C GLY A 137 -3.30 11.28 -9.03
N GLU A 138 -3.04 10.75 -7.82
CA GLU A 138 -3.50 9.43 -7.39
C GLU A 138 -5.03 9.35 -7.35
N VAL A 139 -5.70 10.38 -6.82
CA VAL A 139 -7.18 10.42 -6.73
C VAL A 139 -7.79 10.43 -8.12
N ALA A 140 -7.34 11.32 -9.00
CA ALA A 140 -7.84 11.40 -10.37
C ALA A 140 -7.63 10.07 -11.16
N LEU A 141 -6.51 9.37 -10.91
CA LEU A 141 -6.27 8.05 -11.46
C LEU A 141 -7.27 7.03 -10.92
N ALA A 142 -7.50 7.02 -9.60
CA ALA A 142 -8.44 6.09 -8.95
C ALA A 142 -9.87 6.30 -9.47
N ASP A 143 -10.34 7.56 -9.55
CA ASP A 143 -11.66 7.89 -10.07
C ASP A 143 -11.81 7.41 -11.51
N ARG A 144 -10.86 7.72 -12.39
CA ARG A 144 -10.85 7.27 -13.78
C ARG A 144 -10.93 5.75 -13.91
N LEU A 145 -10.15 5.02 -13.11
CA LEU A 145 -10.11 3.56 -13.17
C LEU A 145 -11.40 2.92 -12.66
N THR A 146 -11.98 3.45 -11.57
CA THR A 146 -13.23 2.91 -11.00
C THR A 146 -14.46 3.26 -11.83
N GLU A 147 -14.47 4.43 -12.49
CA GLU A 147 -15.52 4.81 -13.45
C GLU A 147 -15.48 3.94 -14.71
N ALA A 148 -14.28 3.60 -15.20
CA ALA A 148 -14.13 2.84 -16.44
C ALA A 148 -14.56 1.38 -16.33
N VAL A 149 -14.32 0.72 -15.18
CA VAL A 149 -14.42 -0.75 -15.08
C VAL A 149 -15.41 -1.20 -14.01
N GLY A 150 -15.73 -0.35 -13.05
CA GLY A 150 -16.53 -0.69 -11.89
C GLY A 150 -15.72 -1.30 -10.75
N LEU A 151 -16.19 -1.03 -9.54
CA LEU A 151 -15.48 -1.31 -8.29
C LEU A 151 -15.26 -2.80 -8.03
N ASP A 152 -16.25 -3.64 -8.35
CA ASP A 152 -16.21 -5.08 -8.05
C ASP A 152 -14.99 -5.77 -8.67
N ARG A 153 -14.60 -5.36 -9.88
CA ARG A 153 -13.43 -5.88 -10.58
C ARG A 153 -12.12 -5.53 -9.87
N TRP A 154 -12.05 -4.35 -9.30
CA TRP A 154 -10.87 -3.91 -8.53
C TRP A 154 -10.77 -4.64 -7.19
N VAL A 155 -11.89 -4.95 -6.55
CA VAL A 155 -11.93 -5.78 -5.33
C VAL A 155 -11.49 -7.21 -5.64
N GLU A 156 -12.00 -7.83 -6.72
CA GLU A 156 -11.55 -9.15 -7.18
C GLU A 156 -10.04 -9.17 -7.46
N LEU A 157 -9.53 -8.11 -8.09
CA LEU A 157 -8.09 -7.98 -8.34
C LEU A 157 -7.28 -7.85 -7.06
N TRP A 158 -7.76 -7.07 -6.08
CA TRP A 158 -7.11 -6.95 -4.78
C TRP A 158 -6.97 -8.29 -4.08
N GLU A 159 -8.03 -9.10 -4.07
CA GLU A 159 -8.00 -10.47 -3.52
C GLU A 159 -7.02 -11.37 -4.27
N LYS A 160 -7.05 -11.32 -5.61
CA LYS A 160 -6.15 -12.09 -6.47
C LYS A 160 -4.67 -11.75 -6.24
N ILE A 161 -4.33 -10.46 -6.14
CA ILE A 161 -2.96 -10.01 -5.85
C ILE A 161 -2.54 -10.44 -4.44
N GLY A 162 -3.44 -10.34 -3.44
CA GLY A 162 -3.19 -10.83 -2.09
C GLY A 162 -2.89 -12.34 -2.07
N GLY A 163 -3.66 -13.12 -2.81
CA GLY A 163 -3.44 -14.57 -2.97
C GLY A 163 -2.14 -14.90 -3.72
N LEU A 164 -1.77 -14.10 -4.72
CA LEU A 164 -0.51 -14.26 -5.46
C LEU A 164 0.69 -14.00 -4.54
N ALA A 165 0.67 -12.93 -3.76
CA ALA A 165 1.72 -12.59 -2.81
C ALA A 165 1.93 -13.69 -1.76
N MET A 166 0.87 -14.15 -1.12
CA MET A 166 0.95 -15.24 -0.14
C MET A 166 1.50 -16.55 -0.74
N ARG A 167 1.12 -16.87 -1.98
CA ARG A 167 1.66 -18.05 -2.67
C ARG A 167 3.13 -17.89 -3.01
N ALA A 168 3.52 -16.69 -3.44
CA ALA A 168 4.92 -16.39 -3.76
C ALA A 168 5.85 -16.65 -2.57
N GLU A 169 5.45 -16.23 -1.37
CA GLU A 169 6.20 -16.48 -0.14
C GLU A 169 6.26 -17.98 0.22
N ARG A 170 5.12 -18.68 0.10
CA ARG A 170 5.03 -20.10 0.54
C ARG A 170 5.81 -21.05 -0.33
N VAL A 171 5.88 -20.82 -1.65
CA VAL A 171 6.51 -21.74 -2.62
C VAL A 171 7.72 -21.11 -3.31
N ASN A 172 8.22 -19.99 -2.79
CA ASN A 172 9.39 -19.26 -3.29
C ASN A 172 9.33 -19.03 -4.80
N LEU A 173 8.23 -18.44 -5.28
CA LEU A 173 8.08 -18.09 -6.69
C LEU A 173 9.12 -17.05 -7.11
N ASP A 174 9.47 -17.09 -8.39
CA ASP A 174 10.31 -16.05 -9.00
C ASP A 174 9.66 -14.67 -8.85
N ARG A 175 10.34 -13.75 -8.15
CA ARG A 175 9.85 -12.40 -7.83
C ARG A 175 9.53 -11.60 -9.09
N LYS A 176 10.38 -11.70 -10.12
CA LYS A 176 10.13 -11.05 -11.42
C LYS A 176 8.82 -11.53 -12.02
N GLN A 177 8.57 -12.85 -12.00
CA GLN A 177 7.33 -13.41 -12.51
C GLN A 177 6.12 -12.91 -11.73
N VAL A 178 6.23 -12.73 -10.41
CA VAL A 178 5.15 -12.16 -9.59
C VAL A 178 4.84 -10.72 -10.00
N VAL A 179 5.87 -9.90 -10.20
CA VAL A 179 5.72 -8.50 -10.66
C VAL A 179 5.03 -8.46 -12.03
N LEU A 180 5.51 -9.23 -13.00
CA LEU A 180 4.91 -9.30 -14.33
C LEU A 180 3.45 -9.73 -14.27
N ASN A 181 3.13 -10.79 -13.51
CA ASN A 181 1.76 -11.28 -13.35
C ASN A 181 0.84 -10.24 -12.70
N ALA A 182 1.36 -9.47 -11.73
CA ALA A 182 0.60 -8.40 -11.10
C ALA A 182 0.23 -7.30 -12.11
N PHE A 183 1.17 -6.81 -12.91
CA PHE A 183 0.91 -5.80 -13.94
C PHE A 183 0.01 -6.31 -15.07
N MET A 184 0.17 -7.55 -15.49
CA MET A 184 -0.73 -8.17 -16.48
C MET A 184 -2.16 -8.30 -15.93
N ALA A 185 -2.31 -8.60 -14.65
CA ALA A 185 -3.63 -8.66 -14.00
C ALA A 185 -4.25 -7.25 -13.89
N LEU A 186 -3.48 -6.22 -13.54
CA LEU A 186 -3.91 -4.81 -13.55
C LEU A 186 -4.40 -4.40 -14.93
N GLN A 187 -3.60 -4.66 -15.97
CA GLN A 187 -3.96 -4.36 -17.36
C GLN A 187 -5.23 -5.10 -17.80
N GLY A 188 -5.33 -6.39 -17.47
CA GLY A 188 -6.50 -7.20 -17.82
C GLY A 188 -7.77 -6.67 -17.16
N THR A 189 -7.67 -6.22 -15.91
CA THR A 189 -8.81 -5.60 -15.21
C THR A 189 -9.18 -4.25 -15.84
N ALA A 190 -8.22 -3.41 -16.17
CA ALA A 190 -8.47 -2.08 -16.74
C ALA A 190 -9.00 -2.10 -18.19
N ARG A 191 -8.99 -3.24 -18.89
CA ARG A 191 -9.51 -3.41 -20.27
C ARG A 191 -10.97 -3.84 -20.35
N HIS A 192 -11.55 -4.32 -19.24
CA HIS A 192 -12.88 -4.95 -19.20
C HIS A 192 -13.80 -4.28 -18.17
#